data_bc876e78bfae9289873d1c0e4152b16b
#
_entry.id   bc876e78bfae9289873d1c0e4152b16b
#
_cell.length_a   1.000
_cell.length_b   1.000
_cell.length_c   1.000
_cell.angle_alpha   90.00
_cell.angle_beta   90.00
_cell.angle_gamma   90.00
#
_symmetry.space_group_name_H-M   'P 1'
#
loop_
_entity.id
_entity.type
_entity.pdbx_description
1 polymer ?
#
loop_
_entity_poly.entity_id
_entity_poly.type
_entity_poly.pdbx_seq_one_letter_code
_entity_poly.pdbx_strand_id
1 'polypeptide(L)'
;MKMGQKAVPAWIIPVYRALETFDPVDTVFDVAIIDEASQSSLEALVITLMAHKIIVVGDDKQVSPMMVGVNFDERDEILKKYLGPYLKNSLMFDGNISFYEIVATAFKPVMLEEHFRCVPEIIGYSNEKMYNNRILPLRDSHSSELMPPVINYRVDGRRNGKAKINDKEAECIVSLMLACWEQTEYADKTFGIISLLGDEQAFYIMNFAYNQGV
;
A
#
# COMPACT_ATOMS: atom_id res chain seq x y z
N MET A 1 -26.17 3.29 -19.34
CA MET A 1 -25.44 2.57 -18.28
C MET A 1 -26.13 1.29 -17.80
N LYS A 2 -27.42 1.28 -17.44
CA LYS A 2 -28.16 0.08 -16.99
C LYS A 2 -28.10 -1.15 -17.97
N MET A 3 -27.97 -0.94 -19.26
CA MET A 3 -27.77 -2.03 -20.23
C MET A 3 -26.34 -2.62 -20.16
N GLY A 4 -25.32 -1.79 -19.92
CA GLY A 4 -23.95 -2.28 -19.74
C GLY A 4 -23.75 -3.13 -18.50
N GLN A 5 -24.37 -2.76 -17.38
CA GLN A 5 -24.31 -3.52 -16.12
C GLN A 5 -24.94 -4.92 -16.25
N LYS A 6 -26.01 -5.04 -17.07
CA LYS A 6 -26.61 -6.35 -17.34
C LYS A 6 -25.75 -7.24 -18.25
N ALA A 7 -24.98 -6.63 -19.14
CA ALA A 7 -24.10 -7.36 -20.07
C ALA A 7 -22.77 -7.76 -19.43
N VAL A 8 -22.27 -6.94 -18.46
CA VAL A 8 -21.01 -7.16 -17.77
C VAL A 8 -21.30 -7.22 -16.27
N PRO A 9 -21.37 -8.40 -15.69
CA PRO A 9 -21.80 -8.58 -14.29
C PRO A 9 -20.71 -8.19 -13.26
N ALA A 10 -19.44 -8.11 -13.67
CA ALA A 10 -18.34 -7.76 -12.78
C ALA A 10 -17.48 -6.62 -13.38
N TRP A 11 -17.18 -5.63 -12.55
CA TRP A 11 -16.38 -4.46 -12.91
C TRP A 11 -15.18 -4.37 -11.95
N ILE A 12 -13.97 -4.36 -12.50
CA ILE A 12 -12.73 -4.20 -11.74
C ILE A 12 -12.13 -2.87 -12.19
N ILE A 13 -12.24 -1.86 -11.35
CA ILE A 13 -11.84 -0.49 -11.68
C ILE A 13 -11.28 0.22 -10.43
N PRO A 14 -10.37 1.17 -10.56
CA PRO A 14 -9.95 2.02 -9.45
C PRO A 14 -11.11 2.84 -8.86
N VAL A 15 -11.05 3.12 -7.55
CA VAL A 15 -12.09 3.89 -6.84
C VAL A 15 -12.41 5.21 -7.54
N TYR A 16 -11.40 6.01 -7.90
CA TYR A 16 -11.59 7.28 -8.57
C TYR A 16 -12.33 7.13 -9.93
N ARG A 17 -12.05 6.06 -10.68
CA ARG A 17 -12.76 5.76 -11.93
C ARG A 17 -14.20 5.33 -11.70
N ALA A 18 -14.48 4.63 -10.61
CA ALA A 18 -15.84 4.30 -10.25
C ALA A 18 -16.66 5.58 -9.99
N LEU A 19 -16.08 6.54 -9.26
CA LEU A 19 -16.71 7.83 -8.95
C LEU A 19 -16.94 8.70 -10.19
N GLU A 20 -16.04 8.65 -11.17
CA GLU A 20 -16.21 9.35 -12.46
C GLU A 20 -17.23 8.68 -13.37
N THR A 21 -17.37 7.37 -13.31
CA THR A 21 -18.12 6.57 -14.26
C THR A 21 -19.57 6.36 -13.85
N PHE A 22 -19.81 6.18 -12.56
CA PHE A 22 -21.11 5.81 -12.01
C PHE A 22 -21.71 6.96 -11.19
N ASP A 23 -22.98 7.21 -11.44
CA ASP A 23 -23.77 8.10 -10.58
C ASP A 23 -24.19 7.33 -9.31
N PRO A 24 -23.79 7.79 -8.10
CA PRO A 24 -24.11 7.11 -6.85
C PRO A 24 -25.62 7.08 -6.56
N VAL A 25 -26.40 7.96 -7.16
CA VAL A 25 -27.87 7.99 -6.99
C VAL A 25 -28.57 6.95 -7.87
N ASP A 26 -28.06 6.77 -9.08
CA ASP A 26 -28.72 5.94 -10.12
C ASP A 26 -28.09 4.55 -10.28
N THR A 27 -26.91 4.33 -9.71
CA THR A 27 -26.15 3.10 -9.90
C THR A 27 -26.16 2.27 -8.62
N VAL A 28 -26.68 1.05 -8.72
CA VAL A 28 -26.68 0.12 -7.61
C VAL A 28 -26.10 -1.21 -8.06
N PHE A 29 -25.06 -1.66 -7.36
CA PHE A 29 -24.49 -3.01 -7.48
C PHE A 29 -25.01 -3.90 -6.36
N ASP A 30 -25.06 -5.22 -6.58
CA ASP A 30 -25.42 -6.14 -5.52
C ASP A 30 -24.34 -6.16 -4.42
N VAL A 31 -23.07 -6.16 -4.84
CA VAL A 31 -21.90 -6.17 -3.94
C VAL A 31 -20.81 -5.26 -4.50
N ALA A 32 -20.23 -4.42 -3.65
CA ALA A 32 -18.97 -3.76 -3.91
C ALA A 32 -17.87 -4.35 -3.00
N ILE A 33 -16.74 -4.72 -3.60
CA ILE A 33 -15.56 -5.19 -2.89
C ILE A 33 -14.51 -4.09 -3.04
N ILE A 34 -14.05 -3.54 -1.93
CA ILE A 34 -13.02 -2.49 -1.90
C ILE A 34 -11.76 -3.12 -1.32
N ASP A 35 -10.80 -3.36 -2.20
CA ASP A 35 -9.50 -3.91 -1.84
C ASP A 35 -8.50 -2.78 -1.55
N GLU A 36 -7.46 -3.06 -0.77
CA GLU A 36 -6.48 -2.08 -0.28
C GLU A 36 -7.13 -0.85 0.38
N ALA A 37 -8.21 -1.07 1.12
CA ALA A 37 -9.01 0.00 1.71
C ALA A 37 -8.26 0.82 2.77
N SER A 38 -7.18 0.29 3.34
CA SER A 38 -6.27 1.02 4.22
C SER A 38 -5.49 2.12 3.51
N GLN A 39 -5.35 2.04 2.18
CA GLN A 39 -4.75 3.07 1.34
C GLN A 39 -5.79 4.00 0.68
N SER A 40 -7.08 3.70 0.86
CA SER A 40 -8.16 4.50 0.29
C SER A 40 -8.54 5.66 1.20
N SER A 41 -8.74 6.84 0.59
CA SER A 41 -9.20 8.04 1.28
C SER A 41 -10.72 8.01 1.55
N LEU A 42 -11.23 9.08 2.15
CA LEU A 42 -12.65 9.27 2.45
C LEU A 42 -13.57 9.19 1.23
N GLU A 43 -13.05 9.44 0.04
CA GLU A 43 -13.81 9.38 -1.21
C GLU A 43 -14.43 7.99 -1.43
N ALA A 44 -13.77 6.93 -0.94
CA ALA A 44 -14.30 5.57 -1.01
C ALA A 44 -15.64 5.39 -0.27
N LEU A 45 -16.00 6.29 0.67
CA LEU A 45 -17.32 6.30 1.31
C LEU A 45 -18.47 6.42 0.29
N VAL A 46 -18.26 7.11 -0.81
CA VAL A 46 -19.30 7.27 -1.84
C VAL A 46 -19.66 5.93 -2.47
N ILE A 47 -18.71 5.00 -2.56
CA ILE A 47 -18.97 3.64 -3.07
C ILE A 47 -20.00 2.89 -2.22
N THR A 48 -20.09 3.21 -0.92
CA THR A 48 -21.09 2.58 -0.05
C THR A 48 -22.54 2.91 -0.45
N LEU A 49 -22.74 4.01 -1.16
CA LEU A 49 -24.06 4.40 -1.70
C LEU A 49 -24.40 3.64 -3.00
N MET A 50 -23.40 3.06 -3.66
CA MET A 50 -23.55 2.40 -4.96
C MET A 50 -23.77 0.88 -4.84
N ALA A 51 -23.90 0.32 -3.63
CA ALA A 51 -24.04 -1.13 -3.47
C ALA A 51 -24.96 -1.48 -2.30
N HIS A 52 -25.68 -2.62 -2.45
CA HIS A 52 -26.49 -3.19 -1.38
C HIS A 52 -25.66 -3.81 -0.26
N LYS A 53 -24.48 -4.34 -0.61
CA LYS A 53 -23.51 -4.93 0.33
C LYS A 53 -22.13 -4.43 0.00
N ILE A 54 -21.33 -4.22 1.04
CA ILE A 54 -19.91 -3.88 0.90
C ILE A 54 -19.05 -4.93 1.60
N ILE A 55 -17.93 -5.26 0.98
CA ILE A 55 -16.84 -6.03 1.56
C ILE A 55 -15.62 -5.13 1.50
N VAL A 56 -15.03 -4.88 2.66
CA VAL A 56 -13.86 -4.02 2.78
C VAL A 56 -12.67 -4.86 3.18
N VAL A 57 -11.65 -4.87 2.35
CA VAL A 57 -10.39 -5.59 2.55
C VAL A 57 -9.28 -4.57 2.74
N GLY A 58 -8.51 -4.70 3.80
CA GLY A 58 -7.44 -3.78 4.13
C GLY A 58 -6.63 -4.26 5.32
N ASP A 59 -5.61 -3.50 5.67
CA ASP A 59 -4.68 -3.83 6.73
C ASP A 59 -4.28 -2.56 7.49
N ASP A 60 -4.66 -2.46 8.77
CA ASP A 60 -4.38 -1.31 9.63
C ASP A 60 -2.91 -1.18 10.02
N LYS A 61 -2.07 -2.15 9.68
CA LYS A 61 -0.62 -2.12 9.89
C LYS A 61 0.16 -1.62 8.67
N GLN A 62 -0.52 -1.45 7.54
CA GLN A 62 0.06 -0.87 6.33
C GLN A 62 -0.09 0.66 6.31
N VAL A 63 0.53 1.28 5.31
CA VAL A 63 0.55 2.73 5.16
C VAL A 63 -0.85 3.27 4.92
N SER A 64 -1.28 4.24 5.73
CA SER A 64 -2.51 5.00 5.53
C SER A 64 -2.32 6.12 4.49
N PRO A 65 -3.41 6.63 3.89
CA PRO A 65 -3.32 7.73 2.94
C PRO A 65 -2.66 8.96 3.57
N MET A 66 -1.72 9.55 2.84
CA MET A 66 -1.13 10.83 3.26
C MET A 66 -1.88 11.98 2.60
N MET A 67 -2.35 12.93 3.40
CA MET A 67 -2.95 14.16 2.89
C MET A 67 -1.84 15.11 2.44
N VAL A 68 -1.54 15.12 1.14
CA VAL A 68 -0.58 16.03 0.53
C VAL A 68 -1.35 17.21 -0.10
N GLY A 69 -0.98 18.44 0.28
CA GLY A 69 -1.51 19.65 -0.37
C GLY A 69 -2.88 20.12 0.12
N VAL A 70 -3.37 19.63 1.25
CA VAL A 70 -4.66 20.05 1.83
C VAL A 70 -4.46 21.23 2.77
N ASN A 71 -5.29 22.27 2.61
CA ASN A 71 -5.39 23.37 3.54
C ASN A 71 -6.24 22.94 4.75
N PHE A 72 -5.60 22.81 5.91
CA PHE A 72 -6.26 22.33 7.13
C PHE A 72 -7.40 23.24 7.62
N ASP A 73 -7.27 24.56 7.47
CA ASP A 73 -8.29 25.52 7.91
C ASP A 73 -9.57 25.40 7.06
N GLU A 74 -9.41 25.31 5.74
CA GLU A 74 -10.52 25.13 4.80
C GLU A 74 -11.21 23.79 5.02
N ARG A 75 -10.46 22.72 5.24
CA ARG A 75 -10.99 21.40 5.60
C ARG A 75 -11.85 21.48 6.87
N ASP A 76 -11.34 22.10 7.92
CA ASP A 76 -12.02 22.19 9.21
C ASP A 76 -13.32 22.99 9.12
N GLU A 77 -13.37 24.04 8.28
CA GLU A 77 -14.59 24.77 7.98
C GLU A 77 -15.62 23.88 7.26
N ILE A 78 -15.19 23.10 6.28
CA ILE A 78 -16.04 22.15 5.55
C ILE A 78 -16.60 21.09 6.50
N LEU A 79 -15.74 20.48 7.32
CA LEU A 79 -16.15 19.49 8.31
C LEU A 79 -17.18 20.05 9.30
N LYS A 80 -16.95 21.23 9.85
CA LYS A 80 -17.88 21.89 10.77
C LYS A 80 -19.21 22.21 10.08
N LYS A 81 -19.17 22.67 8.84
CA LYS A 81 -20.37 23.08 8.10
C LYS A 81 -21.25 21.89 7.72
N TYR A 82 -20.67 20.82 7.22
CA TYR A 82 -21.41 19.71 6.60
C TYR A 82 -21.57 18.50 7.52
N LEU A 83 -20.62 18.20 8.38
CA LEU A 83 -20.65 17.04 9.26
C LEU A 83 -20.95 17.40 10.72
N GLY A 84 -20.51 18.55 11.19
CA GLY A 84 -20.70 18.99 12.57
C GLY A 84 -22.15 18.92 13.08
N PRO A 85 -23.18 19.26 12.29
CA PRO A 85 -24.57 19.15 12.71
C PRO A 85 -25.05 17.70 12.90
N TYR A 86 -24.41 16.73 12.26
CA TYR A 86 -24.86 15.33 12.21
C TYR A 86 -23.99 14.37 13.00
N LEU A 87 -22.71 14.68 13.17
CA LEU A 87 -21.73 13.79 13.77
C LEU A 87 -21.06 14.44 14.98
N LYS A 88 -21.17 13.79 16.14
CA LYS A 88 -20.48 14.24 17.37
C LYS A 88 -18.94 14.17 17.25
N ASN A 89 -18.43 13.37 16.34
CA ASN A 89 -17.00 13.10 16.18
C ASN A 89 -16.56 13.33 14.73
N SER A 90 -16.77 14.54 14.23
CA SER A 90 -16.42 14.92 12.85
C SER A 90 -14.90 14.84 12.56
N LEU A 91 -14.06 14.80 13.60
CA LEU A 91 -12.60 14.64 13.48
C LEU A 91 -12.19 13.27 12.89
N MET A 92 -13.07 12.27 12.94
CA MET A 92 -12.81 10.98 12.26
C MET A 92 -12.82 11.12 10.73
N PHE A 93 -13.25 12.24 10.19
CA PHE A 93 -13.30 12.52 8.76
C PHE A 93 -12.28 13.58 8.37
N ASP A 94 -11.21 13.71 9.13
CA ASP A 94 -10.15 14.71 8.89
C ASP A 94 -9.24 14.38 7.69
N GLY A 95 -9.44 13.21 7.08
CA GLY A 95 -8.69 12.74 5.91
C GLY A 95 -7.36 12.04 6.22
N ASN A 96 -6.92 12.03 7.48
CA ASN A 96 -5.74 11.27 7.92
C ASN A 96 -6.07 9.80 8.20
N ILE A 97 -7.36 9.49 8.30
CA ILE A 97 -7.88 8.16 8.58
C ILE A 97 -8.29 7.51 7.26
N SER A 98 -7.91 6.27 7.05
CA SER A 98 -8.29 5.51 5.87
C SER A 98 -9.76 5.10 5.89
N PHE A 99 -10.30 4.79 4.73
CA PHE A 99 -11.64 4.22 4.62
C PHE A 99 -11.79 2.92 5.44
N TYR A 100 -10.75 2.07 5.46
CA TYR A 100 -10.73 0.86 6.29
C TYR A 100 -10.90 1.17 7.78
N GLU A 101 -10.16 2.13 8.31
CA GLU A 101 -10.24 2.51 9.72
C GLU A 101 -11.63 3.04 10.09
N ILE A 102 -12.25 3.83 9.21
CA ILE A 102 -13.64 4.30 9.42
C ILE A 102 -14.60 3.12 9.51
N VAL A 103 -14.53 2.19 8.57
CA VAL A 103 -15.38 1.00 8.54
C VAL A 103 -15.14 0.11 9.76
N ALA A 104 -13.89 -0.02 10.20
CA ALA A 104 -13.51 -0.80 11.39
C ALA A 104 -14.10 -0.24 12.70
N THR A 105 -14.50 1.03 12.74
CA THR A 105 -15.23 1.59 13.90
C THR A 105 -16.64 1.06 14.03
N ALA A 106 -17.26 0.70 12.92
CA ALA A 106 -18.64 0.20 12.88
C ALA A 106 -18.73 -1.32 12.81
N PHE A 107 -17.74 -1.97 12.22
CA PHE A 107 -17.70 -3.41 11.99
C PHE A 107 -16.42 -4.01 12.55
N LYS A 108 -16.56 -5.13 13.28
CA LYS A 108 -15.40 -5.85 13.80
C LYS A 108 -14.66 -6.52 12.65
N PRO A 109 -13.36 -6.21 12.44
CA PRO A 109 -12.56 -6.85 11.41
C PRO A 109 -12.37 -8.35 11.67
N VAL A 110 -12.30 -9.11 10.59
CA VAL A 110 -11.87 -10.52 10.60
C VAL A 110 -10.47 -10.58 10.01
N MET A 111 -9.51 -11.05 10.79
CA MET A 111 -8.14 -11.20 10.33
C MET A 111 -7.98 -12.49 9.53
N LEU A 112 -7.39 -12.38 8.34
CA LEU A 112 -6.93 -13.51 7.55
C LEU A 112 -5.53 -13.89 8.05
N GLU A 113 -5.38 -15.07 8.58
CA GLU A 113 -4.14 -15.50 9.23
C GLU A 113 -3.22 -16.31 8.31
N GLU A 114 -3.77 -16.97 7.30
CA GLU A 114 -3.00 -17.79 6.36
C GLU A 114 -2.30 -16.93 5.31
N HIS A 115 -0.99 -17.18 5.11
CA HIS A 115 -0.15 -16.43 4.20
C HIS A 115 0.54 -17.34 3.19
N PHE A 116 0.25 -17.12 1.91
CA PHE A 116 0.72 -17.96 0.79
C PHE A 116 1.81 -17.31 -0.07
N ARG A 117 2.09 -16.02 0.13
CA ARG A 117 2.98 -15.24 -0.75
C ARG A 117 4.45 -15.45 -0.44
N CYS A 118 4.83 -15.24 0.82
CA CYS A 118 6.22 -15.25 1.24
C CYS A 118 6.58 -16.51 2.03
N VAL A 119 7.84 -16.89 1.97
CA VAL A 119 8.43 -17.89 2.88
C VAL A 119 8.51 -17.32 4.29
N PRO A 120 8.58 -18.17 5.33
CA PRO A 120 8.60 -17.73 6.74
C PRO A 120 9.68 -16.69 7.05
N GLU A 121 10.85 -16.81 6.47
CA GLU A 121 11.98 -15.89 6.70
C GLU A 121 11.68 -14.46 6.23
N ILE A 122 10.93 -14.31 5.15
CA ILE A 122 10.58 -12.98 4.61
C ILE A 122 9.49 -12.33 5.45
N ILE A 123 8.42 -13.06 5.79
CA ILE A 123 7.30 -12.49 6.54
C ILE A 123 7.58 -12.40 8.05
N GLY A 124 8.57 -13.14 8.56
CA GLY A 124 8.82 -13.34 9.99
C GLY A 124 8.98 -12.04 10.77
N TYR A 125 9.73 -11.08 10.23
CA TYR A 125 9.91 -9.78 10.88
C TYR A 125 8.58 -9.02 11.04
N SER A 126 7.81 -8.89 9.96
CA SER A 126 6.52 -8.21 10.00
C SER A 126 5.52 -8.95 10.87
N ASN A 127 5.54 -10.28 10.83
CA ASN A 127 4.68 -11.11 11.66
C ASN A 127 4.93 -10.88 13.16
N GLU A 128 6.20 -10.87 13.56
CA GLU A 128 6.57 -10.60 14.96
C GLU A 128 6.21 -9.17 15.39
N LYS A 129 6.58 -8.17 14.58
CA LYS A 129 6.48 -6.75 14.98
C LYS A 129 5.09 -6.16 14.83
N MET A 130 4.32 -6.59 13.83
CA MET A 130 3.04 -5.96 13.47
C MET A 130 1.84 -6.85 13.77
N TYR A 131 1.98 -8.18 13.68
CA TYR A 131 0.86 -9.11 13.75
C TYR A 131 0.91 -10.07 14.94
N ASN A 132 1.82 -9.85 15.92
CA ASN A 132 1.94 -10.65 17.13
C ASN A 132 2.09 -12.16 16.86
N ASN A 133 2.80 -12.54 15.80
CA ASN A 133 3.00 -13.91 15.31
C ASN A 133 1.69 -14.66 14.96
N ARG A 134 0.65 -13.93 14.58
CA ARG A 134 -0.64 -14.54 14.20
C ARG A 134 -0.70 -15.02 12.76
N ILE A 135 0.19 -14.52 11.90
CA ILE A 135 0.26 -14.94 10.50
C ILE A 135 0.90 -16.32 10.41
N LEU A 136 0.23 -17.22 9.73
CA LEU A 136 0.67 -18.58 9.46
C LEU A 136 1.23 -18.69 8.05
N PRO A 137 2.55 -18.62 7.84
CA PRO A 137 3.11 -18.80 6.52
C PRO A 137 2.97 -20.27 6.10
N LEU A 138 2.28 -20.49 4.98
CA LEU A 138 2.01 -21.82 4.44
C LEU A 138 2.98 -22.21 3.32
N ARG A 139 3.83 -21.27 2.90
CA ARG A 139 4.87 -21.55 1.93
C ARG A 139 6.10 -22.14 2.61
N ASP A 140 6.63 -23.24 2.08
CA ASP A 140 7.83 -23.89 2.59
C ASP A 140 9.08 -23.03 2.32
N SER A 141 9.96 -22.89 3.32
CA SER A 141 11.24 -22.19 3.21
C SER A 141 12.10 -22.71 2.06
N HIS A 142 12.08 -24.02 1.81
CA HIS A 142 12.83 -24.65 0.72
C HIS A 142 12.23 -24.39 -0.69
N SER A 143 11.05 -23.79 -0.76
CA SER A 143 10.44 -23.39 -2.04
C SER A 143 11.03 -22.12 -2.64
N SER A 144 11.93 -21.44 -1.95
CA SER A 144 12.65 -20.29 -2.49
C SER A 144 13.71 -20.75 -3.49
N GLU A 145 13.69 -20.18 -4.69
CA GLU A 145 14.69 -20.48 -5.72
C GLU A 145 16.07 -19.89 -5.37
N LEU A 146 16.07 -18.77 -4.62
CA LEU A 146 17.29 -18.11 -4.17
C LEU A 146 17.45 -18.31 -2.66
N MET A 147 18.59 -18.85 -2.26
CA MET A 147 18.88 -19.15 -0.87
C MET A 147 20.17 -18.47 -0.41
N PRO A 148 20.20 -17.90 0.80
CA PRO A 148 19.07 -17.73 1.73
C PRO A 148 18.08 -16.66 1.23
N PRO A 149 16.77 -16.74 1.58
CA PRO A 149 15.75 -15.82 1.07
C PRO A 149 15.86 -14.39 1.65
N VAL A 150 16.60 -14.22 2.73
CA VAL A 150 16.89 -12.92 3.35
C VAL A 150 18.36 -12.84 3.72
N ILE A 151 19.02 -11.78 3.26
CA ILE A 151 20.42 -11.50 3.59
C ILE A 151 20.51 -10.12 4.23
N ASN A 152 21.10 -10.04 5.40
CA ASN A 152 21.45 -8.76 6.03
C ASN A 152 22.89 -8.40 5.64
N TYR A 153 23.03 -7.29 4.91
CA TYR A 153 24.34 -6.79 4.50
C TYR A 153 24.54 -5.36 5.03
N ARG A 154 25.48 -5.18 5.95
CA ARG A 154 25.79 -3.89 6.54
C ARG A 154 26.88 -3.17 5.74
N VAL A 155 26.56 -1.96 5.28
CA VAL A 155 27.52 -1.07 4.65
C VAL A 155 28.01 -0.04 5.68
N ASP A 156 29.34 0.11 5.83
CA ASP A 156 29.92 1.14 6.67
C ASP A 156 29.98 2.47 5.89
N GLY A 157 28.85 3.11 5.78
CA GLY A 157 28.64 4.39 5.13
C GLY A 157 27.99 5.41 6.07
N ARG A 158 28.17 6.68 5.77
CA ARG A 158 27.53 7.78 6.51
C ARG A 158 26.77 8.66 5.54
N ARG A 159 25.64 9.18 6.02
CA ARG A 159 24.83 10.13 5.27
C ARG A 159 25.61 11.43 5.06
N ASN A 160 25.62 11.94 3.84
CA ASN A 160 26.24 13.22 3.48
C ASN A 160 25.41 14.39 4.05
N GLY A 161 25.99 15.18 4.94
CA GLY A 161 25.57 16.48 5.41
C GLY A 161 24.05 16.74 5.43
N LYS A 162 23.59 17.67 4.59
CA LYS A 162 22.16 18.06 4.48
C LYS A 162 21.37 17.14 3.56
N ALA A 163 22.00 16.50 2.59
CA ALA A 163 21.34 15.54 1.70
C ALA A 163 21.09 14.22 2.42
N LYS A 164 19.94 13.62 2.19
CA LYS A 164 19.59 12.31 2.73
C LYS A 164 20.17 11.19 1.84
N ILE A 165 21.46 11.29 1.52
CA ILE A 165 22.16 10.39 0.60
C ILE A 165 23.31 9.71 1.34
N ASN A 166 23.44 8.39 1.12
CA ASN A 166 24.57 7.58 1.53
C ASN A 166 25.21 6.96 0.27
N ASP A 167 26.30 7.55 -0.18
CA ASP A 167 27.00 7.18 -1.41
C ASP A 167 27.45 5.72 -1.39
N LYS A 168 28.01 5.28 -0.25
CA LYS A 168 28.52 3.92 -0.11
C LYS A 168 27.42 2.85 -0.17
N GLU A 169 26.23 3.15 0.35
CA GLU A 169 25.09 2.25 0.19
C GLU A 169 24.66 2.16 -1.27
N ALA A 170 24.61 3.30 -1.97
CA ALA A 170 24.27 3.32 -3.38
C ALA A 170 25.27 2.53 -4.24
N GLU A 171 26.56 2.75 -4.03
CA GLU A 171 27.62 1.99 -4.69
C GLU A 171 27.51 0.48 -4.42
N CYS A 172 27.26 0.10 -3.17
CA CYS A 172 27.10 -1.29 -2.78
C CYS A 172 25.88 -1.93 -3.45
N ILE A 173 24.71 -1.24 -3.45
CA ILE A 173 23.49 -1.74 -4.07
C ILE A 173 23.70 -2.00 -5.56
N VAL A 174 24.27 -1.03 -6.28
CA VAL A 174 24.50 -1.16 -7.72
C VAL A 174 25.54 -2.26 -8.02
N SER A 175 26.59 -2.36 -7.22
CA SER A 175 27.59 -3.42 -7.35
C SER A 175 26.97 -4.82 -7.13
N LEU A 176 26.08 -4.96 -6.15
CA LEU A 176 25.34 -6.20 -5.92
C LEU A 176 24.41 -6.54 -7.09
N MET A 177 23.72 -5.55 -7.65
CA MET A 177 22.86 -5.78 -8.84
C MET A 177 23.69 -6.28 -10.03
N LEU A 178 24.82 -5.63 -10.32
CA LEU A 178 25.71 -6.05 -11.39
C LEU A 178 26.22 -7.47 -11.16
N ALA A 179 26.67 -7.77 -9.95
CA ALA A 179 27.14 -9.11 -9.60
C ALA A 179 26.04 -10.18 -9.72
N CYS A 180 24.80 -9.85 -9.38
CA CYS A 180 23.66 -10.75 -9.58
C CYS A 180 23.40 -11.00 -11.07
N TRP A 181 23.48 -9.99 -11.92
CA TRP A 181 23.26 -10.15 -13.37
C TRP A 181 24.28 -11.04 -14.07
N GLU A 182 25.46 -11.15 -13.51
CA GLU A 182 26.50 -12.08 -14.00
C GLU A 182 26.23 -13.54 -13.61
N GLN A 183 25.25 -13.79 -12.74
CA GLN A 183 24.91 -15.14 -12.28
C GLN A 183 23.69 -15.69 -13.02
N THR A 184 23.76 -16.94 -13.42
CA THR A 184 22.69 -17.62 -14.16
C THR A 184 21.41 -17.76 -13.37
N GLU A 185 21.49 -17.82 -12.05
CA GLU A 185 20.34 -17.92 -11.13
C GLU A 185 19.44 -16.67 -11.16
N TYR A 186 19.98 -15.53 -11.61
CA TYR A 186 19.27 -14.26 -11.71
C TYR A 186 18.87 -13.86 -13.13
N ALA A 187 19.15 -14.71 -14.15
CA ALA A 187 18.97 -14.35 -15.57
C ALA A 187 17.55 -13.86 -15.91
N ASP A 188 16.52 -14.46 -15.28
CA ASP A 188 15.11 -14.11 -15.51
C ASP A 188 14.47 -13.38 -14.30
N LYS A 189 15.30 -12.83 -13.41
CA LYS A 189 14.79 -12.15 -12.21
C LYS A 189 14.69 -10.64 -12.40
N THR A 190 13.71 -10.05 -11.75
CA THR A 190 13.55 -8.59 -11.67
C THR A 190 14.06 -8.08 -10.32
N PHE A 191 14.63 -6.87 -10.33
CA PHE A 191 15.16 -6.23 -9.14
C PHE A 191 14.27 -5.04 -8.74
N GLY A 192 14.00 -4.92 -7.45
CA GLY A 192 13.35 -3.76 -6.85
C GLY A 192 14.22 -3.19 -5.74
N ILE A 193 14.40 -1.86 -5.74
CA ILE A 193 15.16 -1.16 -4.70
C ILE A 193 14.20 -0.24 -3.96
N ILE A 194 14.16 -0.37 -2.64
CA ILE A 194 13.33 0.46 -1.77
C ILE A 194 14.23 1.26 -0.84
N SER A 195 14.20 2.59 -0.98
CA SER A 195 14.91 3.49 -0.09
C SER A 195 14.03 3.91 1.08
N LEU A 196 14.49 3.66 2.29
CA LEU A 196 13.85 4.13 3.52
C LEU A 196 14.27 5.55 3.92
N LEU A 197 15.27 6.12 3.24
CA LEU A 197 15.77 7.49 3.49
C LEU A 197 15.05 8.58 2.68
N GLY A 198 14.04 8.19 1.90
CA GLY A 198 13.26 9.10 1.06
C GLY A 198 13.76 9.15 -0.40
N ASP A 199 13.16 10.05 -1.17
CA ASP A 199 13.30 10.09 -2.63
C ASP A 199 14.71 10.44 -3.09
N GLU A 200 15.44 11.30 -2.35
CA GLU A 200 16.78 11.73 -2.72
C GLU A 200 17.75 10.55 -2.85
N GLN A 201 17.71 9.61 -1.92
CA GLN A 201 18.51 8.38 -1.98
C GLN A 201 18.07 7.48 -3.13
N ALA A 202 16.77 7.33 -3.36
CA ALA A 202 16.24 6.53 -4.45
C ALA A 202 16.68 7.07 -5.82
N PHE A 203 16.54 8.37 -6.05
CA PHE A 203 17.00 9.02 -7.28
C PHE A 203 18.52 8.94 -7.45
N TYR A 204 19.27 9.06 -6.36
CA TYR A 204 20.71 8.93 -6.41
C TYR A 204 21.14 7.52 -6.85
N ILE A 205 20.55 6.48 -6.27
CA ILE A 205 20.81 5.09 -6.66
C ILE A 205 20.44 4.85 -8.13
N MET A 206 19.26 5.34 -8.56
CA MET A 206 18.80 5.21 -9.93
C MET A 206 19.78 5.86 -10.93
N ASN A 207 20.21 7.11 -10.66
CA ASN A 207 21.17 7.82 -11.51
C ASN A 207 22.54 7.12 -11.52
N PHE A 208 22.98 6.63 -10.36
CA PHE A 208 24.24 5.90 -10.26
C PHE A 208 24.20 4.61 -11.06
N ALA A 209 23.09 3.82 -10.96
CA ALA A 209 22.87 2.61 -11.73
C ALA A 209 22.89 2.91 -13.23
N TYR A 210 22.12 3.92 -13.67
CA TYR A 210 22.10 4.34 -15.08
C TYR A 210 23.49 4.68 -15.63
N ASN A 211 24.32 5.38 -14.85
CA ASN A 211 25.70 5.72 -15.24
C ASN A 211 26.62 4.49 -15.32
N GLN A 212 26.30 3.40 -14.67
CA GLN A 212 27.01 2.11 -14.76
C GLN A 212 26.47 1.19 -15.85
N GLY A 213 25.47 1.65 -16.61
CA GLY A 213 24.85 0.87 -17.69
C GLY A 213 23.79 -0.14 -17.24
N VAL A 214 23.21 0.10 -16.06
CA VAL A 214 22.14 -0.72 -15.43
C VAL A 214 20.78 -0.13 -15.68
#